data_6951cfeb5cb742cafde5aa2a7abf535c
#
_entry.id   6951cfeb5cb742cafde5aa2a7abf535c
#
_cell.length_a   1.000
_cell.length_b   1.000
_cell.length_c   1.000
_cell.angle_alpha   90.00
_cell.angle_beta   90.00
_cell.angle_gamma   90.00
#
_symmetry.space_group_name_H-M   'P 1'
#
loop_
_entity.id
_entity.type
_entity.pdbx_description
1 polymer ?
#
loop_
_entity_poly.entity_id
_entity_poly.type
_entity_poly.pdbx_seq_one_letter_code
_entity_poly.pdbx_strand_id
1 'polypeptide(L)'
;MIACVGESLIDRIGDKCLIGGCPFNVAVAASRLGAPVTFFGKVSSDNFGLSILERMIDDGVLFDPQSCNASQPTLCSKAVIGQDGKATYTFDYEQTAACSMTEAELSASFANEGDINLVFFGSISLLMEPMASAIVPAMRRIPTKPAWFLDPNVRPSMVKNPDAYRKMILDLAAESDIVKVSDEDLDYLFPSLGLDDAEKKMAGICRSNLIVTRGEKGSSWYTKSFRADCPAFNAGIGEIVDTVGCGDTFSGAVIAYLDRNDLIGQLEDLRRSDVEAMLDYASKAAGLNCLFEGCNPPRRVGNAEDLE
;
A
#
# COMPACT_ATOMS: atom_id res chain seq x y z
N MET A 1 -2.38 16.73 -3.39
CA MET A 1 -2.17 15.51 -4.21
C MET A 1 -1.59 14.38 -3.36
N ILE A 2 -1.89 13.12 -3.69
CA ILE A 2 -1.37 11.91 -3.02
C ILE A 2 -0.26 11.31 -3.89
N ALA A 3 0.86 10.95 -3.28
CA ALA A 3 1.94 10.21 -3.92
C ALA A 3 1.95 8.75 -3.44
N CYS A 4 1.88 7.78 -4.36
CA CYS A 4 2.14 6.38 -4.07
C CYS A 4 3.50 5.99 -4.66
N VAL A 5 4.43 5.58 -3.80
CA VAL A 5 5.84 5.39 -4.17
C VAL A 5 6.24 3.93 -4.05
N GLY A 6 6.71 3.33 -5.14
CA GLY A 6 7.23 1.98 -5.09
C GLY A 6 7.05 1.17 -6.36
N GLU A 7 6.83 -0.14 -6.18
CA GLU A 7 6.79 -1.10 -7.26
C GLU A 7 5.42 -1.23 -7.93
N SER A 8 5.48 -1.54 -9.23
CA SER A 8 4.45 -2.25 -9.98
C SER A 8 5.05 -3.53 -10.56
N LEU A 9 4.28 -4.58 -10.66
CA LEU A 9 4.77 -5.89 -11.07
C LEU A 9 3.66 -6.75 -11.71
N ILE A 10 4.04 -7.92 -12.19
CA ILE A 10 3.10 -8.97 -12.64
C ILE A 10 3.18 -10.16 -11.68
N ASP A 11 2.05 -10.53 -11.10
CA ASP A 11 1.90 -11.77 -10.33
C ASP A 11 1.57 -12.93 -11.29
N ARG A 12 2.48 -13.90 -11.35
CA ARG A 12 2.28 -15.14 -12.14
C ARG A 12 1.75 -16.25 -11.25
N ILE A 13 0.50 -16.65 -11.50
CA ILE A 13 -0.19 -17.72 -10.78
C ILE A 13 -0.65 -18.76 -11.79
N GLY A 14 0.12 -19.86 -11.93
CA GLY A 14 -0.09 -20.81 -13.03
C GLY A 14 0.10 -20.12 -14.38
N ASP A 15 -0.91 -20.20 -15.26
CA ASP A 15 -0.89 -19.57 -16.59
C ASP A 15 -1.41 -18.12 -16.58
N LYS A 16 -1.86 -17.62 -15.44
CA LYS A 16 -2.39 -16.26 -15.29
C LYS A 16 -1.30 -15.27 -14.96
N CYS A 17 -1.46 -14.06 -15.51
CA CYS A 17 -0.62 -12.91 -15.26
C CYS A 17 -1.51 -11.75 -14.78
N LEU A 18 -1.41 -11.40 -13.49
CA LEU A 18 -2.20 -10.35 -12.89
C LEU A 18 -1.30 -9.15 -12.58
N ILE A 19 -1.78 -7.95 -12.84
CA ILE A 19 -1.07 -6.72 -12.46
C ILE A 19 -1.15 -6.56 -10.95
N GLY A 20 -0.01 -6.29 -10.31
CA GLY A 20 0.14 -6.16 -8.88
C GLY A 20 1.24 -5.16 -8.48
N GLY A 21 1.64 -5.25 -7.22
CA GLY A 21 2.55 -4.32 -6.54
C GLY A 21 1.77 -3.48 -5.53
N CYS A 22 2.14 -3.53 -4.25
CA CYS A 22 1.35 -2.89 -3.21
C CYS A 22 1.18 -1.37 -3.44
N PRO A 23 2.23 -0.56 -3.66
CA PRO A 23 2.05 0.87 -3.91
C PRO A 23 1.23 1.17 -5.18
N PHE A 24 1.38 0.36 -6.22
CA PHE A 24 0.57 0.48 -7.43
C PHE A 24 -0.91 0.15 -7.17
N ASN A 25 -1.20 -0.93 -6.47
CA ASN A 25 -2.56 -1.33 -6.10
C ASN A 25 -3.25 -0.25 -5.25
N VAL A 26 -2.52 0.34 -4.29
CA VAL A 26 -3.02 1.43 -3.45
C VAL A 26 -3.32 2.67 -4.31
N ALA A 27 -2.46 3.00 -5.29
CA ALA A 27 -2.70 4.10 -6.20
C ALA A 27 -3.98 3.89 -7.02
N VAL A 28 -4.16 2.69 -7.57
CA VAL A 28 -5.38 2.31 -8.30
C VAL A 28 -6.62 2.41 -7.40
N ALA A 29 -6.56 1.86 -6.20
CA ALA A 29 -7.69 1.89 -5.27
C ALA A 29 -8.06 3.32 -4.87
N ALA A 30 -7.08 4.13 -4.46
CA ALA A 30 -7.33 5.51 -4.06
C ALA A 30 -7.88 6.36 -5.23
N SER A 31 -7.35 6.18 -6.45
CA SER A 31 -7.84 6.89 -7.63
C SER A 31 -9.28 6.50 -7.99
N ARG A 32 -9.60 5.20 -8.03
CA ARG A 32 -10.97 4.71 -8.28
C ARG A 32 -11.98 5.24 -7.25
N LEU A 33 -11.50 5.46 -6.02
CA LEU A 33 -12.30 6.01 -4.92
C LEU A 33 -12.30 7.55 -4.87
N GLY A 34 -11.66 8.19 -5.87
CA GLY A 34 -11.79 9.63 -6.16
C GLY A 34 -10.69 10.51 -5.61
N ALA A 35 -9.59 9.96 -5.05
CA ALA A 35 -8.44 10.76 -4.67
C ALA A 35 -7.55 11.11 -5.87
N PRO A 36 -6.97 12.32 -5.93
CA PRO A 36 -5.99 12.69 -6.95
C PRO A 36 -4.63 12.04 -6.63
N VAL A 37 -4.29 10.95 -7.32
CA VAL A 37 -3.10 10.12 -7.03
C VAL A 37 -2.12 10.16 -8.19
N THR A 38 -0.83 10.32 -7.86
CA THR A 38 0.29 10.08 -8.77
C THR A 38 1.10 8.87 -8.29
N PHE A 39 1.36 7.92 -9.19
CA PHE A 39 2.25 6.80 -8.94
C PHE A 39 3.69 7.18 -9.29
N PHE A 40 4.61 6.95 -8.35
CA PHE A 40 6.05 7.18 -8.48
C PHE A 40 6.80 5.85 -8.40
N GLY A 41 7.05 5.28 -9.54
CA GLY A 41 7.79 4.05 -9.73
C GLY A 41 8.19 3.91 -11.19
N LYS A 42 9.23 3.12 -11.50
CA LYS A 42 9.58 2.87 -12.89
C LYS A 42 8.76 1.75 -13.49
N VAL A 43 8.23 1.99 -14.67
CA VAL A 43 7.50 1.03 -15.49
C VAL A 43 8.28 0.71 -16.74
N SER A 44 8.38 -0.56 -17.08
CA SER A 44 9.08 -1.05 -18.28
C SER A 44 8.40 -0.61 -19.57
N SER A 45 9.18 -0.55 -20.66
CA SER A 45 8.66 -0.43 -22.02
C SER A 45 8.28 -1.77 -22.67
N ASP A 46 8.35 -2.89 -21.93
CA ASP A 46 7.91 -4.19 -22.41
C ASP A 46 6.37 -4.34 -22.41
N ASN A 47 5.84 -5.46 -22.93
CA ASN A 47 4.40 -5.67 -23.04
C ASN A 47 3.69 -5.64 -21.68
N PHE A 48 4.31 -6.12 -20.61
CA PHE A 48 3.73 -6.07 -19.27
C PHE A 48 3.71 -4.64 -18.73
N GLY A 49 4.79 -3.87 -18.97
CA GLY A 49 4.82 -2.46 -18.61
C GLY A 49 3.77 -1.65 -19.36
N LEU A 50 3.52 -1.94 -20.64
CA LEU A 50 2.43 -1.32 -21.40
C LEU A 50 1.07 -1.62 -20.78
N SER A 51 0.81 -2.87 -20.35
CA SER A 51 -0.44 -3.23 -19.67
C SER A 51 -0.59 -2.51 -18.32
N ILE A 52 0.51 -2.30 -17.57
CA ILE A 52 0.49 -1.50 -16.33
C ILE A 52 0.14 -0.04 -16.65
N LEU A 53 0.71 0.54 -17.70
CA LEU A 53 0.39 1.91 -18.14
C LEU A 53 -1.07 2.05 -18.57
N GLU A 54 -1.59 1.12 -19.38
CA GLU A 54 -3.00 1.09 -19.75
C GLU A 54 -3.89 1.07 -18.51
N ARG A 55 -3.57 0.24 -17.53
CA ARG A 55 -4.31 0.17 -16.27
C ARG A 55 -4.28 1.50 -15.49
N MET A 56 -3.14 2.20 -15.45
CA MET A 56 -3.07 3.53 -14.80
C MET A 56 -3.97 4.53 -15.50
N ILE A 57 -3.95 4.56 -16.84
CA ILE A 57 -4.79 5.45 -17.64
C ILE A 57 -6.28 5.18 -17.41
N ASP A 58 -6.69 3.91 -17.47
CA ASP A 58 -8.08 3.48 -17.30
C ASP A 58 -8.64 3.78 -15.91
N ASP A 59 -7.76 3.77 -14.91
CA ASP A 59 -8.12 4.01 -13.52
C ASP A 59 -7.83 5.45 -13.05
N GLY A 60 -7.35 6.32 -13.96
CA GLY A 60 -7.14 7.74 -13.66
C GLY A 60 -5.95 8.00 -12.72
N VAL A 61 -5.01 7.06 -12.61
CA VAL A 61 -3.77 7.25 -11.86
C VAL A 61 -2.79 8.08 -12.69
N LEU A 62 -2.33 9.19 -12.13
CA LEU A 62 -1.31 10.03 -12.75
C LEU A 62 0.07 9.38 -12.61
N PHE A 63 0.99 9.69 -13.54
CA PHE A 63 2.35 9.18 -13.53
C PHE A 63 3.30 10.11 -14.28
N ASP A 64 4.59 10.08 -13.91
CA ASP A 64 5.64 10.77 -14.67
C ASP A 64 5.98 9.96 -15.94
N PRO A 65 5.73 10.50 -17.14
CA PRO A 65 6.03 9.79 -18.40
C PRO A 65 7.51 9.39 -18.55
N GLN A 66 8.44 10.11 -17.92
CA GLN A 66 9.87 9.78 -17.97
C GLN A 66 10.18 8.51 -17.17
N SER A 67 9.43 8.26 -16.11
CA SER A 67 9.55 7.03 -15.30
C SER A 67 8.90 5.82 -15.95
N CYS A 68 8.05 6.01 -16.95
CA CYS A 68 7.25 4.96 -17.59
C CYS A 68 7.82 4.51 -18.95
N ASN A 69 9.14 4.53 -19.12
CA ASN A 69 9.82 4.05 -20.33
C ASN A 69 11.16 3.38 -19.99
N ALA A 70 11.19 2.60 -18.91
CA ALA A 70 12.40 1.90 -18.51
C ALA A 70 12.72 0.77 -19.48
N SER A 71 14.01 0.63 -19.83
CA SER A 71 14.49 -0.46 -20.69
C SER A 71 14.65 -1.79 -19.96
N GLN A 72 14.67 -1.76 -18.61
CA GLN A 72 14.71 -2.95 -17.78
C GLN A 72 13.35 -3.68 -17.86
N PRO A 73 13.32 -5.03 -17.77
CA PRO A 73 12.09 -5.79 -17.84
C PRO A 73 11.16 -5.50 -16.65
N THR A 74 9.87 -5.73 -16.85
CA THR A 74 8.89 -5.70 -15.78
C THR A 74 9.20 -6.78 -14.73
N LEU A 75 9.14 -6.44 -13.46
CA LEU A 75 9.24 -7.41 -12.37
C LEU A 75 8.07 -8.40 -12.44
N CYS A 76 8.39 -9.69 -12.45
CA CYS A 76 7.39 -10.75 -12.36
C CYS A 76 7.61 -11.55 -11.08
N SER A 77 6.59 -11.65 -10.23
CA SER A 77 6.58 -12.62 -9.15
C SER A 77 6.25 -14.01 -9.69
N LYS A 78 6.66 -15.05 -8.97
CA LYS A 78 6.25 -16.42 -9.23
C LYS A 78 5.61 -16.97 -7.96
N ALA A 79 4.32 -17.28 -8.04
CA ALA A 79 3.63 -17.97 -6.96
C ALA A 79 3.92 -19.47 -7.05
N VAL A 80 4.43 -20.03 -5.96
CA VAL A 80 4.56 -21.49 -5.77
C VAL A 80 3.53 -21.89 -4.72
N ILE A 81 2.54 -22.69 -5.13
CA ILE A 81 1.52 -23.20 -4.21
C ILE A 81 2.14 -24.38 -3.44
N GLY A 82 2.27 -24.24 -2.12
CA GLY A 82 2.74 -25.29 -1.23
C GLY A 82 1.72 -26.44 -1.11
N GLN A 83 2.15 -27.57 -0.51
CA GLN A 83 1.25 -28.71 -0.24
C GLN A 83 0.09 -28.36 0.73
N ASP A 84 0.27 -27.31 1.51
CA ASP A 84 -0.72 -26.73 2.43
C ASP A 84 -1.74 -25.79 1.75
N GLY A 85 -1.64 -25.63 0.41
CA GLY A 85 -2.48 -24.72 -0.37
C GLY A 85 -2.08 -23.25 -0.28
N LYS A 86 -1.04 -22.89 0.49
CA LYS A 86 -0.56 -21.50 0.61
C LYS A 86 0.37 -21.15 -0.56
N ALA A 87 0.16 -19.96 -1.11
CA ALA A 87 1.07 -19.40 -2.12
C ALA A 87 2.30 -18.77 -1.45
N THR A 88 3.47 -19.20 -1.87
CA THR A 88 4.74 -18.52 -1.54
C THR A 88 5.23 -17.79 -2.78
N TYR A 89 5.44 -16.49 -2.66
CA TYR A 89 5.92 -15.66 -3.76
C TYR A 89 7.45 -15.57 -3.73
N THR A 90 8.04 -15.74 -4.92
CA THR A 90 9.47 -15.47 -5.15
C THR A 90 9.59 -14.35 -6.18
N PHE A 91 10.60 -13.49 -5.98
CA PHE A 91 10.82 -12.31 -6.79
C PHE A 91 12.27 -12.30 -7.27
N ASP A 92 12.45 -12.33 -8.58
CA ASP A 92 13.74 -12.08 -9.22
C ASP A 92 13.77 -10.62 -9.69
N TYR A 93 14.06 -9.72 -8.75
CA TYR A 93 13.88 -8.27 -8.93
C TYR A 93 15.13 -7.57 -9.47
N GLU A 94 16.29 -8.20 -9.37
CA GLU A 94 17.54 -7.59 -9.82
C GLU A 94 17.47 -7.23 -11.31
N GLN A 95 17.88 -6.01 -11.66
CA GLN A 95 17.83 -5.48 -13.02
C GLN A 95 16.40 -5.31 -13.61
N THR A 96 15.35 -5.27 -12.81
CA THR A 96 14.00 -4.94 -13.27
C THR A 96 13.69 -3.45 -13.16
N ALA A 97 12.65 -2.99 -13.88
CA ALA A 97 12.20 -1.61 -13.81
C ALA A 97 11.82 -1.22 -12.38
N ALA A 98 11.09 -2.09 -11.67
CA ALA A 98 10.58 -1.83 -10.33
C ALA A 98 11.64 -1.46 -9.28
N CYS A 99 12.88 -1.98 -9.39
CA CYS A 99 13.96 -1.64 -8.47
C CYS A 99 14.83 -0.46 -8.93
N SER A 100 14.72 0.00 -10.17
CA SER A 100 15.74 0.83 -10.83
C SER A 100 15.63 2.33 -10.59
N MET A 101 14.62 2.81 -9.84
CA MET A 101 14.46 4.22 -9.49
C MET A 101 15.55 4.67 -8.53
N THR A 102 16.29 5.70 -8.91
CA THR A 102 17.32 6.33 -8.07
C THR A 102 16.75 7.49 -7.26
N GLU A 103 17.47 7.90 -6.20
CA GLU A 103 17.11 9.06 -5.37
C GLU A 103 17.02 10.36 -6.20
N ALA A 104 17.95 10.55 -7.15
CA ALA A 104 17.96 11.74 -7.99
C ALA A 104 16.73 11.80 -8.90
N GLU A 105 16.36 10.68 -9.53
CA GLU A 105 15.19 10.59 -10.39
C GLU A 105 13.89 10.78 -9.58
N LEU A 106 13.75 10.10 -8.44
CA LEU A 106 12.56 10.24 -7.58
C LEU A 106 12.42 11.67 -7.05
N SER A 107 13.51 12.30 -6.63
CA SER A 107 13.51 13.70 -6.18
C SER A 107 13.13 14.67 -7.32
N ALA A 108 13.59 14.40 -8.55
CA ALA A 108 13.21 15.19 -9.72
C ALA A 108 11.72 15.02 -10.05
N SER A 109 11.21 13.79 -10.01
CA SER A 109 9.78 13.52 -10.22
C SER A 109 8.92 14.24 -9.19
N PHE A 110 9.27 14.20 -7.90
CA PHE A 110 8.55 14.96 -6.85
C PHE A 110 8.60 16.48 -7.10
N ALA A 111 9.73 17.02 -7.56
CA ALA A 111 9.88 18.45 -7.83
C ALA A 111 9.04 18.94 -9.03
N ASN A 112 8.68 18.05 -9.95
CA ASN A 112 7.84 18.36 -11.11
C ASN A 112 6.35 18.35 -10.79
N GLU A 113 5.99 17.81 -9.63
CA GLU A 113 4.59 17.75 -9.18
C GLU A 113 4.24 18.98 -8.33
N GLY A 114 2.93 19.20 -8.17
CA GLY A 114 2.42 20.21 -7.26
C GLY A 114 2.59 19.83 -5.78
N ASP A 115 1.77 20.45 -4.92
CA ASP A 115 1.82 20.18 -3.48
C ASP A 115 1.43 18.74 -3.17
N ILE A 116 2.41 17.96 -2.72
CA ILE A 116 2.20 16.59 -2.21
C ILE A 116 1.78 16.71 -0.74
N ASN A 117 0.62 16.16 -0.39
CA ASN A 117 0.05 16.23 0.96
C ASN A 117 0.25 14.92 1.74
N LEU A 118 0.31 13.78 1.05
CA LEU A 118 0.55 12.47 1.63
C LEU A 118 1.42 11.63 0.69
N VAL A 119 2.36 10.87 1.28
CA VAL A 119 3.15 9.86 0.58
C VAL A 119 2.84 8.49 1.19
N PHE A 120 2.30 7.59 0.36
CA PHE A 120 2.19 6.17 0.66
C PHE A 120 3.44 5.44 0.16
N PHE A 121 4.03 4.59 1.01
CA PHE A 121 5.21 3.80 0.67
C PHE A 121 5.31 2.53 1.52
N GLY A 122 6.09 1.55 1.08
CA GLY A 122 6.27 0.31 1.81
C GLY A 122 6.60 -0.88 0.94
N SER A 123 6.16 -2.06 1.38
CA SER A 123 6.27 -3.33 0.65
C SER A 123 7.70 -3.70 0.27
N ILE A 124 7.86 -4.46 -0.80
CA ILE A 124 9.16 -4.91 -1.31
C ILE A 124 10.01 -3.76 -1.87
N SER A 125 9.44 -2.59 -2.15
CA SER A 125 10.19 -1.41 -2.55
C SER A 125 11.25 -0.99 -1.53
N LEU A 126 11.01 -1.27 -0.24
CA LEU A 126 11.98 -1.02 0.83
C LEU A 126 13.12 -2.06 0.90
N LEU A 127 13.12 -3.06 0.01
CA LEU A 127 14.10 -4.14 -0.05
C LEU A 127 14.89 -4.18 -1.37
N MET A 128 14.41 -3.47 -2.41
CA MET A 128 14.95 -3.55 -3.75
C MET A 128 15.84 -2.33 -4.06
N GLU A 129 17.16 -2.53 -4.09
CA GLU A 129 18.10 -1.46 -4.46
C GLU A 129 18.16 -1.21 -5.98
N PRO A 130 18.32 0.05 -6.42
CA PRO A 130 18.55 1.29 -5.63
C PRO A 130 17.29 1.96 -5.08
N MET A 131 16.08 1.49 -5.43
CA MET A 131 14.80 2.07 -5.02
C MET A 131 14.68 2.17 -3.49
N ALA A 132 15.07 1.13 -2.75
CA ALA A 132 15.00 1.08 -1.29
C ALA A 132 15.76 2.25 -0.63
N SER A 133 16.98 2.53 -1.10
CA SER A 133 17.78 3.65 -0.60
C SER A 133 17.31 5.03 -1.11
N ALA A 134 16.47 5.07 -2.15
CA ALA A 134 16.01 6.31 -2.76
C ALA A 134 14.80 6.92 -2.04
N ILE A 135 13.87 6.09 -1.57
CA ILE A 135 12.53 6.51 -1.10
C ILE A 135 12.63 7.56 0.02
N VAL A 136 13.18 7.21 1.15
CA VAL A 136 13.17 8.07 2.35
C VAL A 136 13.96 9.37 2.14
N PRO A 137 15.17 9.37 1.56
CA PRO A 137 15.87 10.62 1.28
C PRO A 137 15.12 11.55 0.32
N ALA A 138 14.49 11.01 -0.73
CA ALA A 138 13.69 11.81 -1.66
C ALA A 138 12.45 12.40 -0.98
N MET A 139 11.73 11.61 -0.18
CA MET A 139 10.56 12.08 0.59
C MET A 139 10.91 13.22 1.55
N ARG A 140 12.04 13.15 2.23
CA ARG A 140 12.52 14.20 3.16
C ARG A 140 12.82 15.52 2.46
N ARG A 141 13.02 15.53 1.14
CA ARG A 141 13.29 16.74 0.35
C ARG A 141 12.02 17.41 -0.18
N ILE A 142 10.85 16.80 -0.02
CA ILE A 142 9.59 17.42 -0.44
C ILE A 142 9.31 18.65 0.43
N PRO A 143 9.18 19.87 -0.17
CA PRO A 143 9.09 21.12 0.61
C PRO A 143 7.84 21.20 1.48
N THR A 144 6.74 20.62 1.05
CA THR A 144 5.44 20.63 1.76
C THR A 144 5.42 19.78 3.02
N LYS A 145 6.44 18.92 3.24
CA LYS A 145 6.52 17.96 4.34
C LYS A 145 5.24 17.14 4.46
N PRO A 146 4.94 16.31 3.45
CA PRO A 146 3.72 15.52 3.39
C PRO A 146 3.59 14.56 4.58
N ALA A 147 2.37 14.16 4.90
CA ALA A 147 2.14 13.05 5.81
C ALA A 147 2.69 11.75 5.21
N TRP A 148 3.28 10.89 6.06
CA TRP A 148 3.82 9.60 5.67
C TRP A 148 2.86 8.48 6.05
N PHE A 149 2.50 7.65 5.08
CA PHE A 149 1.71 6.44 5.28
C PHE A 149 2.56 5.22 4.93
N LEU A 150 3.01 4.50 5.93
CA LEU A 150 3.80 3.28 5.81
C LEU A 150 2.91 2.04 5.84
N ASP A 151 3.06 1.16 4.85
CA ASP A 151 2.54 -0.21 4.86
C ASP A 151 3.71 -1.19 4.62
N PRO A 152 4.29 -1.82 5.65
CA PRO A 152 5.42 -2.75 5.48
C PRO A 152 5.08 -3.90 4.55
N ASN A 153 3.86 -4.40 4.61
CA ASN A 153 3.35 -5.50 3.77
C ASN A 153 4.41 -6.58 3.58
N VAL A 154 4.87 -7.14 4.70
CA VAL A 154 6.10 -7.93 4.79
C VAL A 154 6.07 -9.14 3.87
N ARG A 155 7.14 -9.31 3.11
CA ARG A 155 7.37 -10.52 2.31
C ARG A 155 8.62 -11.24 2.85
N PRO A 156 8.46 -12.20 3.77
CA PRO A 156 9.57 -12.84 4.45
C PRO A 156 10.61 -13.45 3.50
N SER A 157 10.17 -13.97 2.33
CA SER A 157 11.03 -14.53 1.29
C SER A 157 12.02 -13.54 0.68
N MET A 158 11.75 -12.24 0.77
CA MET A 158 12.61 -11.16 0.27
C MET A 158 13.62 -10.66 1.32
N VAL A 159 13.40 -10.97 2.59
CA VAL A 159 14.19 -10.40 3.68
C VAL A 159 15.48 -11.20 3.89
N LYS A 160 16.61 -10.64 3.48
CA LYS A 160 17.95 -11.26 3.66
C LYS A 160 18.45 -11.20 5.11
N ASN A 161 18.14 -10.14 5.85
CA ASN A 161 18.53 -9.95 7.25
C ASN A 161 17.31 -9.52 8.09
N PRO A 162 16.64 -10.46 8.78
CA PRO A 162 15.43 -10.19 9.55
C PRO A 162 15.57 -9.12 10.62
N ASP A 163 16.69 -9.09 11.35
CA ASP A 163 16.86 -8.14 12.46
C ASP A 163 17.09 -6.71 11.93
N ALA A 164 17.88 -6.55 10.88
CA ALA A 164 18.07 -5.26 10.23
C ALA A 164 16.77 -4.76 9.61
N TYR A 165 15.98 -5.63 8.99
CA TYR A 165 14.69 -5.29 8.42
C TYR A 165 13.68 -4.86 9.50
N ARG A 166 13.54 -5.65 10.59
CA ARG A 166 12.67 -5.28 11.72
C ARG A 166 13.03 -3.91 12.26
N LYS A 167 14.34 -3.68 12.50
CA LYS A 167 14.80 -2.37 12.98
C LYS A 167 14.42 -1.25 12.02
N MET A 168 14.65 -1.42 10.72
CA MET A 168 14.32 -0.42 9.70
C MET A 168 12.81 -0.11 9.70
N ILE A 169 11.95 -1.12 9.71
CA ILE A 169 10.50 -0.92 9.72
C ILE A 169 10.05 -0.20 10.99
N LEU A 170 10.59 -0.55 12.16
CA LEU A 170 10.23 0.10 13.41
C LEU A 170 10.72 1.56 13.47
N ASP A 171 11.91 1.84 12.93
CA ASP A 171 12.42 3.21 12.81
C ASP A 171 11.52 4.04 11.87
N LEU A 172 11.10 3.50 10.72
CA LEU A 172 10.19 4.16 9.80
C LEU A 172 8.78 4.35 10.40
N ALA A 173 8.30 3.38 11.15
CA ALA A 173 7.01 3.49 11.84
C ALA A 173 6.99 4.61 12.88
N ALA A 174 8.11 4.85 13.56
CA ALA A 174 8.24 5.95 14.51
C ALA A 174 8.26 7.35 13.83
N GLU A 175 8.63 7.42 12.55
CA GLU A 175 8.63 8.66 11.78
C GLU A 175 7.30 8.87 11.00
N SER A 176 6.54 7.81 10.73
CA SER A 176 5.34 7.86 9.90
C SER A 176 4.11 8.37 10.68
N ASP A 177 3.26 9.13 9.99
CA ASP A 177 2.02 9.69 10.55
C ASP A 177 0.90 8.63 10.59
N ILE A 178 0.91 7.71 9.63
CA ILE A 178 0.04 6.53 9.59
C ILE A 178 0.90 5.30 9.33
N VAL A 179 0.68 4.26 10.10
CA VAL A 179 1.27 2.94 9.86
C VAL A 179 0.13 1.93 9.76
N LYS A 180 0.09 1.15 8.68
CA LYS A 180 -0.82 0.01 8.58
C LYS A 180 -0.01 -1.27 8.60
N VAL A 181 -0.43 -2.23 9.40
CA VAL A 181 0.13 -3.59 9.47
C VAL A 181 -0.99 -4.62 9.49
N SER A 182 -0.70 -5.81 8.98
CA SER A 182 -1.53 -6.99 9.19
C SER A 182 -1.14 -7.73 10.49
N ASP A 183 -1.95 -8.68 10.93
CA ASP A 183 -1.59 -9.62 12.00
C ASP A 183 -0.36 -10.46 11.61
N GLU A 184 -0.20 -10.83 10.33
CA GLU A 184 0.98 -11.52 9.81
C GLU A 184 2.24 -10.63 9.86
N ASP A 185 2.13 -9.34 9.55
CA ASP A 185 3.23 -8.38 9.67
C ASP A 185 3.68 -8.25 11.14
N LEU A 186 2.73 -8.17 12.07
CA LEU A 186 3.03 -8.08 13.50
C LEU A 186 3.72 -9.34 14.03
N ASP A 187 3.29 -10.53 13.59
CA ASP A 187 3.94 -11.79 13.93
C ASP A 187 5.40 -11.81 13.44
N TYR A 188 5.64 -11.31 12.24
CA TYR A 188 7.00 -11.19 11.70
C TYR A 188 7.86 -10.16 12.44
N LEU A 189 7.27 -8.98 12.74
CA LEU A 189 8.01 -7.91 13.43
C LEU A 189 8.31 -8.24 14.90
N PHE A 190 7.41 -8.98 15.55
CA PHE A 190 7.49 -9.31 16.97
C PHE A 190 7.32 -10.83 17.25
N PRO A 191 8.19 -11.70 16.73
CA PRO A 191 7.98 -13.15 16.71
C PRO A 191 7.90 -13.81 18.11
N SER A 192 8.23 -13.07 19.17
CA SER A 192 8.18 -13.56 20.56
C SER A 192 6.97 -13.07 21.33
N LEU A 193 6.07 -12.30 20.69
CA LEU A 193 4.89 -11.73 21.34
C LEU A 193 3.60 -12.37 20.79
N GLY A 194 2.58 -12.45 21.62
CA GLY A 194 1.23 -12.69 21.16
C GLY A 194 0.69 -11.43 20.45
N LEU A 195 -0.35 -11.60 19.61
CA LEU A 195 -0.90 -10.54 18.77
C LEU A 195 -1.27 -9.27 19.55
N ASP A 196 -1.98 -9.41 20.68
CA ASP A 196 -2.41 -8.28 21.50
C ASP A 196 -1.23 -7.47 22.06
N ASP A 197 -0.14 -8.14 22.44
CA ASP A 197 1.06 -7.47 22.96
C ASP A 197 1.89 -6.86 21.84
N ALA A 198 1.92 -7.50 20.67
CA ALA A 198 2.55 -6.96 19.47
C ALA A 198 1.83 -5.68 19.00
N GLU A 199 0.49 -5.66 18.99
CA GLU A 199 -0.32 -4.47 18.68
C GLU A 199 -0.03 -3.31 19.62
N LYS A 200 -0.06 -3.56 20.94
CA LYS A 200 0.26 -2.55 21.96
C LYS A 200 1.67 -2.00 21.80
N LYS A 201 2.63 -2.90 21.53
CA LYS A 201 4.02 -2.51 21.32
C LYS A 201 4.18 -1.67 20.07
N MET A 202 3.54 -2.06 18.97
CA MET A 202 3.55 -1.29 17.71
C MET A 202 2.87 0.07 17.88
N ALA A 203 1.72 0.14 18.56
CA ALA A 203 1.04 1.39 18.88
C ALA A 203 1.90 2.34 19.73
N GLY A 204 2.73 1.79 20.63
CA GLY A 204 3.68 2.57 21.42
C GLY A 204 4.89 3.10 20.63
N ILE A 205 5.19 2.51 19.47
CA ILE A 205 6.28 2.94 18.56
C ILE A 205 5.77 3.98 17.56
N CYS A 206 4.57 3.76 17.00
CA CYS A 206 3.99 4.65 15.99
C CYS A 206 3.84 6.08 16.47
N ARG A 207 4.15 7.02 15.60
CA ARG A 207 4.09 8.46 15.91
C ARG A 207 2.68 8.92 16.30
N SER A 208 1.65 8.54 15.53
CA SER A 208 0.27 8.99 15.80
C SER A 208 -0.81 7.96 15.50
N ASN A 209 -0.80 7.31 14.36
CA ASN A 209 -1.88 6.44 13.91
C ASN A 209 -1.35 5.06 13.54
N LEU A 210 -1.92 4.01 14.13
CA LEU A 210 -1.68 2.62 13.75
C LEU A 210 -2.98 1.97 13.32
N ILE A 211 -2.98 1.37 12.14
CA ILE A 211 -4.05 0.53 11.62
C ILE A 211 -3.57 -0.92 11.68
N VAL A 212 -4.38 -1.80 12.26
CA VAL A 212 -4.12 -3.24 12.26
C VAL A 212 -5.27 -3.95 11.56
N THR A 213 -4.95 -4.70 10.50
CA THR A 213 -5.92 -5.53 9.77
C THR A 213 -5.72 -7.00 10.12
N ARG A 214 -6.83 -7.78 10.21
CA ARG A 214 -6.82 -9.20 10.61
C ARG A 214 -7.73 -10.05 9.72
N GLY A 215 -7.75 -9.76 8.42
CA GLY A 215 -8.61 -10.44 7.45
C GLY A 215 -10.07 -10.46 7.89
N GLU A 216 -10.67 -11.63 7.98
CA GLU A 216 -12.08 -11.82 8.37
C GLU A 216 -12.43 -11.36 9.80
N LYS A 217 -11.42 -11.15 10.65
CA LYS A 217 -11.59 -10.64 12.01
C LYS A 217 -11.70 -9.12 12.07
N GLY A 218 -11.61 -8.43 10.93
CA GLY A 218 -11.77 -6.99 10.84
C GLY A 218 -10.48 -6.21 11.10
N SER A 219 -10.64 -4.98 11.55
CA SER A 219 -9.54 -4.02 11.72
C SER A 219 -9.68 -3.18 12.97
N SER A 220 -8.57 -2.60 13.41
CA SER A 220 -8.51 -1.63 14.51
C SER A 220 -7.68 -0.44 14.10
N TRP A 221 -8.06 0.72 14.62
CA TRP A 221 -7.29 1.96 14.50
C TRP A 221 -6.93 2.46 15.88
N TYR A 222 -5.65 2.61 16.14
CA TYR A 222 -5.10 3.19 17.36
C TYR A 222 -4.67 4.62 17.09
N THR A 223 -5.17 5.55 17.90
CA THR A 223 -4.64 6.90 18.01
C THR A 223 -3.94 7.05 19.36
N LYS A 224 -3.38 8.23 19.65
CA LYS A 224 -2.85 8.52 21.00
C LYS A 224 -3.93 8.51 22.08
N SER A 225 -5.18 8.75 21.72
CA SER A 225 -6.27 9.02 22.67
C SER A 225 -7.29 7.88 22.78
N PHE A 226 -7.44 7.07 21.73
CA PHE A 226 -8.44 6.01 21.68
C PHE A 226 -8.07 4.91 20.69
N ARG A 227 -8.76 3.78 20.81
CA ARG A 227 -8.86 2.72 19.81
C ARG A 227 -10.28 2.65 19.28
N ALA A 228 -10.44 2.47 17.97
CA ALA A 228 -11.69 2.12 17.31
C ALA A 228 -11.52 0.75 16.62
N ASP A 229 -12.58 -0.07 16.63
CA ASP A 229 -12.59 -1.39 16.01
C ASP A 229 -13.72 -1.45 14.97
N CYS A 230 -13.47 -2.15 13.87
CA CYS A 230 -14.43 -2.37 12.81
C CYS A 230 -14.42 -3.84 12.41
N PRO A 231 -15.57 -4.54 12.35
CA PRO A 231 -15.64 -5.89 11.82
C PRO A 231 -15.32 -5.90 10.32
N ALA A 232 -14.95 -7.07 9.80
CA ALA A 232 -14.81 -7.23 8.35
C ALA A 232 -16.19 -7.06 7.69
N PHE A 233 -16.19 -6.39 6.55
CA PHE A 233 -17.41 -6.23 5.76
C PHE A 233 -17.73 -7.53 5.03
N ASN A 234 -18.86 -8.13 5.37
CA ASN A 234 -19.36 -9.38 4.75
C ASN A 234 -20.87 -9.33 4.46
N ALA A 235 -21.52 -8.20 4.69
CA ALA A 235 -22.96 -8.07 4.56
C ALA A 235 -23.39 -8.05 3.08
N GLY A 236 -23.96 -9.17 2.61
CA GLY A 236 -24.54 -9.25 1.26
C GLY A 236 -23.53 -9.33 0.12
N ILE A 237 -22.23 -9.44 0.40
CA ILE A 237 -21.26 -9.78 -0.63
C ILE A 237 -21.43 -11.26 -0.99
N GLY A 238 -21.26 -11.56 -2.29
CA GLY A 238 -21.34 -12.94 -2.80
C GLY A 238 -20.23 -13.84 -2.27
N GLU A 239 -19.97 -14.92 -2.97
CA GLU A 239 -18.85 -15.80 -2.65
C GLU A 239 -17.51 -15.08 -2.84
N ILE A 240 -16.59 -15.22 -1.87
CA ILE A 240 -15.22 -14.68 -1.95
C ILE A 240 -14.47 -15.43 -3.05
N VAL A 241 -14.00 -14.67 -4.03
CA VAL A 241 -13.22 -15.18 -5.17
C VAL A 241 -11.72 -15.18 -4.86
N ASP A 242 -11.22 -14.05 -4.33
CA ASP A 242 -9.81 -13.84 -4.05
C ASP A 242 -9.63 -12.80 -2.93
N THR A 243 -8.56 -12.90 -2.15
CA THR A 243 -8.20 -11.94 -1.13
C THR A 243 -7.01 -11.07 -1.50
N VAL A 244 -6.43 -11.28 -2.68
CA VAL A 244 -5.31 -10.48 -3.19
C VAL A 244 -5.74 -9.01 -3.35
N GLY A 245 -4.89 -8.10 -2.89
CA GLY A 245 -5.15 -6.66 -2.97
C GLY A 245 -6.18 -6.11 -1.98
N CYS A 246 -6.80 -6.94 -1.11
CA CYS A 246 -7.76 -6.43 -0.11
C CYS A 246 -7.09 -5.45 0.87
N GLY A 247 -5.87 -5.74 1.33
CA GLY A 247 -5.10 -4.84 2.18
C GLY A 247 -4.72 -3.54 1.48
N ASP A 248 -4.35 -3.62 0.20
CA ASP A 248 -4.01 -2.47 -0.63
C ASP A 248 -5.26 -1.61 -0.89
N THR A 249 -6.40 -2.27 -1.19
CA THR A 249 -7.71 -1.60 -1.36
C THR A 249 -8.12 -0.89 -0.08
N PHE A 250 -7.93 -1.51 1.07
CA PHE A 250 -8.18 -0.89 2.38
C PHE A 250 -7.33 0.39 2.55
N SER A 251 -6.02 0.33 2.28
CA SER A 251 -5.13 1.48 2.36
C SER A 251 -5.55 2.59 1.39
N GLY A 252 -5.89 2.25 0.14
CA GLY A 252 -6.38 3.20 -0.86
C GLY A 252 -7.69 3.87 -0.45
N ALA A 253 -8.60 3.12 0.19
CA ALA A 253 -9.86 3.66 0.71
C ALA A 253 -9.64 4.62 1.90
N VAL A 254 -8.72 4.29 2.81
CA VAL A 254 -8.31 5.22 3.89
C VAL A 254 -7.78 6.52 3.30
N ILE A 255 -6.89 6.44 2.32
CA ILE A 255 -6.32 7.62 1.64
C ILE A 255 -7.42 8.46 0.99
N ALA A 256 -8.32 7.82 0.22
CA ALA A 256 -9.41 8.52 -0.46
C ALA A 256 -10.39 9.18 0.52
N TYR A 257 -10.65 8.55 1.65
CA TYR A 257 -11.49 9.13 2.70
C TYR A 257 -10.83 10.35 3.36
N LEU A 258 -9.55 10.24 3.71
CA LEU A 258 -8.76 11.33 4.30
C LEU A 258 -8.71 12.55 3.38
N ASP A 259 -8.41 12.35 2.10
CA ASP A 259 -8.34 13.43 1.11
C ASP A 259 -9.70 14.12 0.93
N ARG A 260 -10.75 13.36 0.71
CA ARG A 260 -12.11 13.88 0.48
C ARG A 260 -12.66 14.71 1.62
N ASN A 261 -12.28 14.38 2.86
CA ASN A 261 -12.76 15.04 4.07
C ASN A 261 -11.77 16.06 4.65
N ASP A 262 -10.72 16.41 3.91
CA ASP A 262 -9.66 17.37 4.32
C ASP A 262 -9.00 16.98 5.68
N LEU A 263 -8.83 15.67 5.93
CA LEU A 263 -8.31 15.15 7.20
C LEU A 263 -6.78 14.91 7.19
N ILE A 264 -6.11 14.95 6.03
CA ILE A 264 -4.67 14.71 5.92
C ILE A 264 -3.86 15.66 6.81
N GLY A 265 -4.25 16.93 6.89
CA GLY A 265 -3.61 17.92 7.78
C GLY A 265 -3.98 17.82 9.26
N GLN A 266 -4.83 16.86 9.65
CA GLN A 266 -5.44 16.75 10.98
C GLN A 266 -5.21 15.37 11.63
N LEU A 267 -4.20 14.62 11.18
CA LEU A 267 -3.97 13.22 11.58
C LEU A 267 -3.71 13.04 13.09
N GLU A 268 -3.21 14.06 13.77
CA GLU A 268 -2.98 14.00 15.23
C GLU A 268 -4.27 14.24 16.05
N ASP A 269 -5.28 14.88 15.44
CA ASP A 269 -6.53 15.33 16.09
C ASP A 269 -7.79 14.65 15.52
N LEU A 270 -7.64 13.47 14.88
CA LEU A 270 -8.78 12.71 14.33
C LEU A 270 -9.81 12.43 15.41
N ARG A 271 -11.08 12.75 15.12
CA ARG A 271 -12.20 12.41 16.01
C ARG A 271 -12.53 10.93 15.87
N ARG A 272 -13.06 10.34 16.94
CA ARG A 272 -13.52 8.94 16.95
C ARG A 272 -14.51 8.67 15.80
N SER A 273 -15.48 9.56 15.58
CA SER A 273 -16.46 9.44 14.50
C SER A 273 -15.84 9.37 13.11
N ASP A 274 -14.77 10.15 12.87
CA ASP A 274 -14.10 10.16 11.58
C ASP A 274 -13.35 8.84 11.35
N VAL A 275 -12.69 8.33 12.40
CA VAL A 275 -11.97 7.05 12.35
C VAL A 275 -12.93 5.88 12.17
N GLU A 276 -14.06 5.84 12.89
CA GLU A 276 -15.07 4.78 12.75
C GLU A 276 -15.68 4.77 11.34
N ALA A 277 -16.04 5.93 10.79
CA ALA A 277 -16.56 6.03 9.43
C ALA A 277 -15.51 5.65 8.37
N MET A 278 -14.25 6.03 8.56
CA MET A 278 -13.14 5.67 7.69
C MET A 278 -12.86 4.17 7.68
N LEU A 279 -12.88 3.53 8.86
CA LEU A 279 -12.71 2.08 8.99
C LEU A 279 -13.86 1.32 8.30
N ASP A 280 -15.10 1.76 8.46
CA ASP A 280 -16.27 1.15 7.81
C ASP A 280 -16.17 1.27 6.28
N TYR A 281 -15.85 2.46 5.78
CA TYR A 281 -15.64 2.69 4.35
C TYR A 281 -14.52 1.83 3.76
N ALA A 282 -13.37 1.75 4.45
CA ALA A 282 -12.23 0.96 4.01
C ALA A 282 -12.51 -0.55 4.08
N SER A 283 -13.22 -1.01 5.13
CA SER A 283 -13.65 -2.41 5.26
C SER A 283 -14.62 -2.79 4.14
N LYS A 284 -15.58 -1.92 3.78
CA LYS A 284 -16.51 -2.13 2.66
C LYS A 284 -15.76 -2.22 1.32
N ALA A 285 -14.84 -1.29 1.05
CA ALA A 285 -14.06 -1.31 -0.19
C ALA A 285 -13.20 -2.58 -0.31
N ALA A 286 -12.53 -2.99 0.75
CA ALA A 286 -11.75 -4.22 0.80
C ALA A 286 -12.61 -5.47 0.61
N GLY A 287 -13.80 -5.52 1.24
CA GLY A 287 -14.74 -6.63 1.06
C GLY A 287 -15.25 -6.75 -0.38
N LEU A 288 -15.55 -5.63 -1.04
CA LEU A 288 -15.97 -5.63 -2.45
C LEU A 288 -14.84 -6.09 -3.38
N ASN A 289 -13.58 -5.76 -3.09
CA ASN A 289 -12.43 -6.29 -3.84
C ASN A 289 -12.38 -7.82 -3.82
N CYS A 290 -12.79 -8.46 -2.72
CA CYS A 290 -12.77 -9.92 -2.60
C CYS A 290 -13.72 -10.66 -3.58
N LEU A 291 -14.61 -9.95 -4.27
CA LEU A 291 -15.52 -10.53 -5.28
C LEU A 291 -14.85 -10.75 -6.64
N PHE A 292 -13.62 -10.27 -6.80
CA PHE A 292 -12.89 -10.31 -8.06
C PHE A 292 -11.54 -10.99 -7.88
N GLU A 293 -10.97 -11.48 -8.97
CA GLU A 293 -9.63 -12.04 -9.00
C GLU A 293 -8.58 -10.90 -9.01
N GLY A 294 -7.55 -11.04 -8.19
CA GLY A 294 -6.48 -10.05 -8.04
C GLY A 294 -6.94 -8.74 -7.41
N CYS A 295 -6.12 -7.70 -7.53
CA CYS A 295 -6.48 -6.38 -7.03
C CYS A 295 -7.41 -5.66 -8.01
N ASN A 296 -8.70 -5.69 -7.70
CA ASN A 296 -9.73 -5.01 -8.49
C ASN A 296 -10.66 -4.20 -7.56
N PRO A 297 -10.17 -3.10 -6.98
CA PRO A 297 -10.93 -2.28 -6.04
C PRO A 297 -12.18 -1.70 -6.68
N PRO A 298 -13.25 -1.50 -5.88
CA PRO A 298 -14.48 -0.88 -6.36
C PRO A 298 -14.25 0.55 -6.85
N ARG A 299 -15.20 1.05 -7.65
CA ARG A 299 -15.26 2.46 -8.03
C ARG A 299 -16.26 3.20 -7.16
N ARG A 300 -15.99 4.47 -6.89
CA ARG A 300 -16.97 5.34 -6.26
C ARG A 300 -18.01 5.77 -7.31
N VAL A 301 -19.29 5.64 -6.96
CA VAL A 301 -20.41 6.03 -7.82
C VAL A 301 -21.22 7.12 -7.12
N GLY A 302 -21.50 8.23 -7.81
CA GLY A 302 -22.34 9.30 -7.31
C GLY A 302 -21.81 10.00 -6.05
N ASN A 303 -22.67 10.15 -5.03
CA ASN A 303 -22.30 10.79 -3.76
C ASN A 303 -21.53 9.82 -2.84
N ALA A 304 -20.61 10.35 -2.20
CA ALA A 304 -19.58 9.98 -1.21
C ALA A 304 -19.44 8.53 -0.71
N GLU A 305 -20.48 7.72 -0.58
CA GLU A 305 -20.45 6.42 0.12
C GLU A 305 -20.90 5.22 -0.73
N ASP A 306 -21.34 5.47 -1.96
CA ASP A 306 -21.76 4.41 -2.87
C ASP A 306 -20.55 3.83 -3.60
N LEU A 307 -20.31 2.54 -3.43
CA LEU A 307 -19.23 1.77 -4.04
C LEU A 307 -19.83 0.67 -4.95
N GLU A 308 -19.34 0.58 -6.20
CA GLU A 308 -19.64 -0.48 -7.16
C GLU A 308 -18.39 -1.19 -7.65
#